data_ee1ef3271c87075a1029170c0164494b
#
_entry.id   ee1ef3271c87075a1029170c0164494b
#
_cell.length_a   1.000
_cell.length_b   1.000
_cell.length_c   1.000
_cell.angle_alpha   90.00
_cell.angle_beta   90.00
_cell.angle_gamma   90.00
#
_symmetry.space_group_name_H-M   'P 1'
#
loop_
_entity.id
_entity.type
_entity.pdbx_description
1 polymer ?
#
loop_
_entity_poly.entity_id
_entity_poly.type
_entity_poly.pdbx_seq_one_letter_code
_entity_poly.pdbx_strand_id
1 'polypeptide(L)'
;MIHPERRFGRVSEPSSSKTDGNNMEQADVVIVGAGQAGIALSHCLRKRGISHVVLERGRIGERWRSSTWRSLRLLTPNWLNALPGSPYCGSEPDGYMSRDAFVETLVGYAHQSQAPVRPHVDVLSCEQDGQGFRLRTTAGDWSAKVVVVATGHCDVPSMPFPPHTGADQPVSIHASQYQSPNQLASGGVLVVGASSSGVQIADELRRSGRRVILSVGKHTRLPRIWRDKDIFWWLYHMGFMSQRLDDLTDPDSARRQPSLQLAGRADRSNVDLATLQGIGVELTGRLNGISNGTIGFADDLKDSVTAADAKQERLLRQVDQFAGHKSMACAPAPIEVPTSCLKRLSFADGIIGTIIWATGYSRSFPWLKLPAFTADGELAHKDGITIIAGLYALGFRFLRKRDSNFIGGVGPDAQAIADHVSHYLGQSGLKAA
;
A
#
# COMPACT_ATOMS: atom_id res chain seq x y z
N MET A 1 -76.14 27.19 22.21
CA MET A 1 -76.07 25.89 21.48
C MET A 1 -74.72 25.29 21.80
N ILE A 2 -74.76 24.15 22.47
CA ILE A 2 -73.66 23.50 23.20
C ILE A 2 -73.03 22.53 22.26
N HIS A 3 -71.68 22.57 22.09
CA HIS A 3 -70.90 21.56 21.40
C HIS A 3 -70.23 20.63 22.44
N PRO A 4 -70.28 19.32 22.30
CA PRO A 4 -69.67 18.39 23.24
C PRO A 4 -68.16 18.17 22.90
N GLU A 5 -67.36 18.15 23.97
CA GLU A 5 -65.95 17.79 23.97
C GLU A 5 -65.77 16.30 23.61
N ARG A 6 -64.88 16.02 22.63
CA ARG A 6 -64.40 14.65 22.39
C ARG A 6 -63.14 14.40 23.23
N ARG A 7 -63.22 13.48 24.15
CA ARG A 7 -62.07 12.90 24.88
C ARG A 7 -61.21 12.12 23.91
N PHE A 8 -59.95 12.52 23.77
CA PHE A 8 -58.92 11.70 23.13
C PHE A 8 -58.41 10.66 24.11
N GLY A 9 -58.52 9.36 23.71
CA GLY A 9 -57.97 8.24 24.44
C GLY A 9 -56.44 8.28 24.47
N ARG A 10 -55.85 7.95 25.61
CA ARG A 10 -54.39 7.75 25.75
C ARG A 10 -53.96 6.60 24.82
N VAL A 11 -53.12 6.89 23.86
CA VAL A 11 -52.35 5.90 23.11
C VAL A 11 -51.23 5.41 24.04
N SER A 12 -51.29 4.15 24.40
CA SER A 12 -50.21 3.47 25.12
C SER A 12 -48.95 3.44 24.25
N GLU A 13 -47.89 4.01 24.75
CA GLU A 13 -46.52 3.86 24.15
C GLU A 13 -46.17 2.39 24.10
N PRO A 14 -45.62 1.88 22.98
CA PRO A 14 -45.10 0.55 22.95
C PRO A 14 -43.85 0.49 23.84
N SER A 15 -43.86 -0.41 24.82
CA SER A 15 -42.69 -0.74 25.63
C SER A 15 -41.51 -1.09 24.74
N SER A 16 -40.47 -0.29 24.77
CA SER A 16 -39.19 -0.63 24.18
C SER A 16 -38.63 -1.82 24.94
N SER A 17 -38.84 -3.00 24.43
CA SER A 17 -38.08 -4.19 24.85
C SER A 17 -36.64 -3.95 24.37
N LYS A 18 -35.79 -3.55 25.29
CA LYS A 18 -34.32 -3.65 25.12
C LYS A 18 -34.03 -5.15 25.01
N THR A 19 -33.88 -5.63 23.77
CA THR A 19 -33.18 -6.86 23.48
C THR A 19 -31.69 -6.58 23.53
N ASP A 20 -31.13 -6.45 24.73
CA ASP A 20 -29.69 -6.59 24.97
C ASP A 20 -29.32 -8.09 24.88
N GLY A 21 -29.50 -8.67 23.71
CA GLY A 21 -28.87 -9.89 23.30
C GLY A 21 -27.60 -9.55 22.56
N ASN A 22 -26.48 -9.56 23.28
CA ASN A 22 -25.14 -9.43 22.72
C ASN A 22 -24.90 -10.62 21.78
N ASN A 23 -25.35 -10.50 20.52
CA ASN A 23 -25.26 -11.58 19.54
C ASN A 23 -23.82 -11.60 19.00
N MET A 24 -22.91 -12.27 19.74
CA MET A 24 -21.53 -12.44 19.37
C MET A 24 -21.45 -13.48 18.25
N GLU A 25 -21.07 -13.05 17.05
CA GLU A 25 -20.80 -13.95 15.93
C GLU A 25 -19.51 -14.76 16.20
N GLN A 26 -19.41 -15.95 15.63
CA GLN A 26 -18.26 -16.84 15.82
C GLN A 26 -17.70 -17.29 14.47
N ALA A 27 -16.38 -17.34 14.40
CA ALA A 27 -15.65 -17.95 13.29
C ALA A 27 -14.35 -18.59 13.83
N ASP A 28 -13.85 -19.65 13.19
CA ASP A 28 -12.55 -20.18 13.57
C ASP A 28 -11.44 -19.13 13.27
N VAL A 29 -11.57 -18.43 12.15
CA VAL A 29 -10.59 -17.41 11.70
C VAL A 29 -11.30 -16.11 11.34
N VAL A 30 -10.83 -14.99 11.90
CA VAL A 30 -11.19 -13.65 11.46
C VAL A 30 -10.01 -13.04 10.72
N ILE A 31 -10.23 -12.66 9.45
CA ILE A 31 -9.26 -11.91 8.64
C ILE A 31 -9.65 -10.44 8.66
N VAL A 32 -8.75 -9.55 9.03
CA VAL A 32 -8.99 -8.11 9.06
C VAL A 32 -8.38 -7.47 7.81
N GLY A 33 -9.23 -7.05 6.87
CA GLY A 33 -8.89 -6.42 5.60
C GLY A 33 -9.19 -7.28 4.38
N ALA A 34 -9.95 -6.74 3.41
CA ALA A 34 -10.31 -7.37 2.13
C ALA A 34 -9.52 -6.79 0.95
N GLY A 35 -8.22 -6.55 1.14
CA GLY A 35 -7.26 -6.34 0.06
C GLY A 35 -6.82 -7.66 -0.58
N GLN A 36 -5.85 -7.60 -1.51
CA GLN A 36 -5.29 -8.79 -2.18
C GLN A 36 -4.84 -9.87 -1.18
N ALA A 37 -4.27 -9.48 -0.04
CA ALA A 37 -3.77 -10.42 0.96
C ALA A 37 -4.90 -11.17 1.67
N GLY A 38 -5.90 -10.44 2.18
CA GLY A 38 -7.03 -11.06 2.90
C GLY A 38 -7.87 -11.96 2.00
N ILE A 39 -8.13 -11.56 0.76
CA ILE A 39 -8.90 -12.38 -0.19
C ILE A 39 -8.09 -13.61 -0.64
N ALA A 40 -6.76 -13.48 -0.85
CA ALA A 40 -5.90 -14.63 -1.15
C ALA A 40 -5.90 -15.66 -0.02
N LEU A 41 -5.82 -15.19 1.24
CA LEU A 41 -5.91 -16.08 2.40
C LEU A 41 -7.28 -16.73 2.53
N SER A 42 -8.36 -15.97 2.34
CA SER A 42 -9.74 -16.48 2.35
C SER A 42 -9.89 -17.66 1.37
N HIS A 43 -9.38 -17.51 0.13
CA HIS A 43 -9.36 -18.61 -0.83
C HIS A 43 -8.60 -19.85 -0.31
N CYS A 44 -7.42 -19.64 0.30
CA CYS A 44 -6.59 -20.72 0.81
C CYS A 44 -7.23 -21.46 1.99
N LEU A 45 -7.91 -20.73 2.89
CA LEU A 45 -8.64 -21.31 4.03
C LEU A 45 -9.87 -22.09 3.55
N ARG A 46 -10.61 -21.52 2.59
CA ARG A 46 -11.77 -22.20 2.01
C ARG A 46 -11.42 -23.55 1.38
N LYS A 47 -10.31 -23.61 0.65
CA LYS A 47 -9.80 -24.86 0.08
C LYS A 47 -9.50 -25.94 1.13
N ARG A 48 -9.28 -25.54 2.38
CA ARG A 48 -9.04 -26.43 3.54
C ARG A 48 -10.29 -26.68 4.38
N GLY A 49 -11.44 -26.14 3.97
CA GLY A 49 -12.69 -26.26 4.72
C GLY A 49 -12.69 -25.50 6.05
N ILE A 50 -11.79 -24.54 6.24
CA ILE A 50 -11.68 -23.76 7.49
C ILE A 50 -12.72 -22.65 7.49
N SER A 51 -13.57 -22.63 8.54
CA SER A 51 -14.57 -21.58 8.77
C SER A 51 -13.85 -20.24 9.04
N HIS A 52 -14.23 -19.20 8.28
CA HIS A 52 -13.61 -17.89 8.44
C HIS A 52 -14.54 -16.77 7.98
N VAL A 53 -14.21 -15.55 8.36
CA VAL A 53 -14.84 -14.32 7.89
C VAL A 53 -13.74 -13.29 7.55
N VAL A 54 -14.03 -12.43 6.57
CA VAL A 54 -13.17 -11.31 6.22
C VAL A 54 -13.90 -10.02 6.58
N LEU A 55 -13.39 -9.28 7.56
CA LEU A 55 -13.93 -7.99 7.97
C LEU A 55 -13.21 -6.86 7.23
N GLU A 56 -13.96 -5.99 6.57
CA GLU A 56 -13.43 -4.89 5.77
C GLU A 56 -14.16 -3.59 6.10
N ARG A 57 -13.41 -2.55 6.50
CA ARG A 57 -13.99 -1.25 6.86
C ARG A 57 -14.62 -0.49 5.68
N GLY A 58 -14.17 -0.77 4.47
CA GLY A 58 -14.74 -0.22 3.24
C GLY A 58 -15.30 -1.31 2.34
N ARG A 59 -14.99 -1.24 1.06
CA ARG A 59 -15.34 -2.24 0.04
C ARG A 59 -14.13 -3.12 -0.26
N ILE A 60 -14.34 -4.25 -0.89
CA ILE A 60 -13.23 -5.07 -1.39
C ILE A 60 -12.28 -4.21 -2.21
N GLY A 61 -11.00 -4.21 -1.83
CA GLY A 61 -9.98 -3.41 -2.48
C GLY A 61 -10.12 -1.90 -2.25
N GLU A 62 -10.72 -1.44 -1.16
CA GLU A 62 -11.03 -0.04 -0.92
C GLU A 62 -9.82 0.88 -1.06
N ARG A 63 -8.66 0.46 -0.57
CA ARG A 63 -7.45 1.29 -0.64
C ARG A 63 -6.99 1.57 -2.08
N TRP A 64 -7.20 0.63 -2.98
CA TRP A 64 -6.98 0.83 -4.42
C TRP A 64 -7.98 1.81 -5.02
N ARG A 65 -9.21 1.87 -4.51
CA ARG A 65 -10.27 2.77 -4.99
C ARG A 65 -10.09 4.21 -4.51
N SER A 66 -9.86 4.38 -3.21
CA SER A 66 -9.93 5.68 -2.54
C SER A 66 -8.58 6.34 -2.29
N SER A 67 -7.48 5.56 -2.23
CA SER A 67 -6.15 6.05 -1.83
C SER A 67 -5.13 6.02 -2.96
N THR A 68 -5.58 5.97 -4.20
CA THR A 68 -4.73 6.06 -5.41
C THR A 68 -5.38 6.94 -6.46
N TRP A 69 -4.60 7.55 -7.34
CA TRP A 69 -5.09 8.44 -8.39
C TRP A 69 -5.71 7.66 -9.56
N ARG A 70 -6.56 8.34 -10.33
CA ARG A 70 -7.41 7.68 -11.34
C ARG A 70 -6.63 7.05 -12.49
N SER A 71 -5.55 7.67 -12.92
CA SER A 71 -4.72 7.18 -14.03
C SER A 71 -3.70 6.13 -13.63
N LEU A 72 -3.66 5.72 -12.34
CA LEU A 72 -2.70 4.73 -11.87
C LEU A 72 -2.81 3.43 -12.67
N ARG A 73 -1.67 2.97 -13.17
CA ARG A 73 -1.47 1.61 -13.64
C ARG A 73 -0.53 0.86 -12.72
N LEU A 74 -0.72 -0.45 -12.61
CA LEU A 74 0.15 -1.30 -11.79
C LEU A 74 1.59 -1.21 -12.29
N LEU A 75 2.54 -1.28 -11.36
CA LEU A 75 3.97 -1.30 -11.69
C LEU A 75 4.41 -2.63 -12.26
N THR A 76 3.77 -3.69 -11.82
CA THR A 76 4.07 -5.06 -12.22
C THR A 76 3.35 -5.41 -13.51
N PRO A 77 3.99 -6.10 -14.45
CA PRO A 77 3.31 -6.63 -15.63
C PRO A 77 2.21 -7.62 -15.23
N ASN A 78 1.22 -7.78 -16.09
CA ASN A 78 0.01 -8.53 -15.79
C ASN A 78 0.28 -10.00 -15.40
N TRP A 79 1.29 -10.64 -16.02
CA TRP A 79 1.66 -12.03 -15.69
C TRP A 79 2.12 -12.19 -14.22
N LEU A 80 2.60 -11.10 -13.58
CA LEU A 80 3.08 -11.12 -12.19
C LEU A 80 1.94 -10.84 -11.18
N ASN A 81 0.74 -10.53 -11.64
CA ASN A 81 -0.40 -10.15 -10.79
C ASN A 81 -1.36 -11.33 -10.52
N ALA A 82 -0.87 -12.56 -10.56
CA ALA A 82 -1.64 -13.76 -10.28
C ALA A 82 -1.99 -13.88 -8.79
N LEU A 83 -3.24 -14.27 -8.50
CA LEU A 83 -3.67 -14.67 -7.15
C LEU A 83 -3.79 -16.20 -7.07
N PRO A 84 -3.83 -16.80 -5.86
CA PRO A 84 -3.92 -18.26 -5.72
C PRO A 84 -5.09 -18.87 -6.50
N GLY A 85 -4.77 -19.75 -7.46
CA GLY A 85 -5.77 -20.37 -8.32
C GLY A 85 -6.37 -19.47 -9.39
N SER A 86 -5.86 -18.24 -9.57
CA SER A 86 -6.32 -17.28 -10.57
C SER A 86 -5.14 -16.61 -11.28
N PRO A 87 -4.49 -17.31 -12.24
CA PRO A 87 -3.46 -16.72 -13.07
C PRO A 87 -4.05 -15.64 -13.99
N TYR A 88 -3.19 -14.78 -14.51
CA TYR A 88 -3.62 -13.86 -15.55
C TYR A 88 -3.88 -14.63 -16.87
N CYS A 89 -5.10 -14.50 -17.40
CA CYS A 89 -5.53 -15.18 -18.62
C CYS A 89 -5.88 -14.22 -19.76
N GLY A 90 -5.54 -12.93 -19.63
CA GLY A 90 -5.80 -11.94 -20.67
C GLY A 90 -4.80 -12.00 -21.82
N SER A 91 -5.05 -11.25 -22.89
CA SER A 91 -4.23 -11.20 -24.11
C SER A 91 -2.92 -10.41 -23.98
N GLU A 92 -2.77 -9.63 -22.90
CA GLU A 92 -1.63 -8.73 -22.70
C GLU A 92 -0.82 -9.09 -21.45
N PRO A 93 -0.10 -10.23 -21.41
CA PRO A 93 0.65 -10.65 -20.23
C PRO A 93 1.71 -9.63 -19.82
N ASP A 94 2.36 -8.97 -20.77
CA ASP A 94 3.38 -7.95 -20.55
C ASP A 94 2.80 -6.52 -20.43
N GLY A 95 1.49 -6.38 -20.48
CA GLY A 95 0.77 -5.11 -20.24
C GLY A 95 0.68 -4.78 -18.75
N TYR A 96 0.06 -3.65 -18.44
CA TYR A 96 -0.11 -3.17 -17.06
C TYR A 96 -1.58 -2.81 -16.84
N MET A 97 -2.25 -3.49 -15.93
CA MET A 97 -3.63 -3.19 -15.56
C MET A 97 -3.76 -1.77 -15.03
N SER A 98 -4.87 -1.11 -15.34
CA SER A 98 -5.27 0.07 -14.61
C SER A 98 -5.69 -0.30 -13.17
N ARG A 99 -5.67 0.67 -12.28
CA ARG A 99 -6.22 0.55 -10.93
C ARG A 99 -7.62 -0.08 -10.93
N ASP A 100 -8.50 0.43 -11.79
CA ASP A 100 -9.90 0.01 -11.81
C ASP A 100 -10.03 -1.43 -12.33
N ALA A 101 -9.30 -1.81 -13.38
CA ALA A 101 -9.26 -3.19 -13.87
C ALA A 101 -8.73 -4.18 -12.81
N PHE A 102 -7.74 -3.77 -12.02
CA PHE A 102 -7.26 -4.60 -10.90
C PHE A 102 -8.32 -4.75 -9.80
N VAL A 103 -9.03 -3.66 -9.46
CA VAL A 103 -10.12 -3.71 -8.48
C VAL A 103 -11.23 -4.65 -8.96
N GLU A 104 -11.62 -4.59 -10.21
CA GLU A 104 -12.60 -5.52 -10.81
C GLU A 104 -12.11 -6.97 -10.74
N THR A 105 -10.85 -7.21 -11.08
CA THR A 105 -10.22 -8.53 -10.94
C THR A 105 -10.27 -9.04 -9.50
N LEU A 106 -9.97 -8.20 -8.51
CA LEU A 106 -9.99 -8.58 -7.10
C LEU A 106 -11.41 -8.88 -6.61
N VAL A 107 -12.38 -8.08 -7.01
CA VAL A 107 -13.82 -8.32 -6.71
C VAL A 107 -14.29 -9.62 -7.35
N GLY A 108 -13.99 -9.82 -8.63
CA GLY A 108 -14.32 -11.07 -9.34
C GLY A 108 -13.69 -12.30 -8.67
N TYR A 109 -12.43 -12.18 -8.25
CA TYR A 109 -11.73 -13.24 -7.53
C TYR A 109 -12.37 -13.54 -6.17
N ALA A 110 -12.79 -12.51 -5.41
CA ALA A 110 -13.50 -12.69 -4.14
C ALA A 110 -14.84 -13.42 -4.34
N HIS A 111 -15.59 -13.08 -5.39
CA HIS A 111 -16.84 -13.74 -5.74
C HIS A 111 -16.62 -15.20 -6.18
N GLN A 112 -15.68 -15.45 -7.08
CA GLN A 112 -15.33 -16.78 -7.56
C GLN A 112 -14.88 -17.71 -6.41
N SER A 113 -14.07 -17.19 -5.49
CA SER A 113 -13.63 -17.91 -4.31
C SER A 113 -14.69 -17.96 -3.21
N GLN A 114 -15.85 -17.34 -3.41
CA GLN A 114 -16.92 -17.22 -2.42
C GLN A 114 -16.39 -16.76 -1.05
N ALA A 115 -15.52 -15.75 -1.05
CA ALA A 115 -14.94 -15.19 0.16
C ALA A 115 -16.05 -14.59 1.05
N PRO A 116 -16.17 -14.98 2.33
CA PRO A 116 -17.21 -14.49 3.24
C PRO A 116 -16.86 -13.09 3.76
N VAL A 117 -16.87 -12.11 2.86
CA VAL A 117 -16.53 -10.72 3.19
C VAL A 117 -17.72 -10.01 3.83
N ARG A 118 -17.45 -9.32 4.95
CA ARG A 118 -18.34 -8.35 5.59
C ARG A 118 -17.80 -6.93 5.30
N PRO A 119 -18.28 -6.28 4.26
CA PRO A 119 -17.88 -4.91 3.94
C PRO A 119 -18.50 -3.91 4.93
N HIS A 120 -17.89 -2.73 5.05
CA HIS A 120 -18.32 -1.65 5.94
C HIS A 120 -18.35 -2.03 7.42
N VAL A 121 -17.49 -2.97 7.83
CA VAL A 121 -17.31 -3.40 9.21
C VAL A 121 -15.90 -3.00 9.65
N ASP A 122 -15.82 -2.01 10.55
CA ASP A 122 -14.54 -1.58 11.13
C ASP A 122 -14.29 -2.32 12.45
N VAL A 123 -13.07 -2.81 12.62
CA VAL A 123 -12.62 -3.46 13.86
C VAL A 123 -12.13 -2.39 14.82
N LEU A 124 -12.84 -2.21 15.94
CA LEU A 124 -12.58 -1.17 16.94
C LEU A 124 -11.59 -1.64 18.02
N SER A 125 -11.67 -2.91 18.41
CA SER A 125 -10.68 -3.55 19.28
C SER A 125 -10.58 -5.05 18.99
N CYS A 126 -9.38 -5.59 19.25
CA CYS A 126 -9.11 -7.03 19.30
C CYS A 126 -8.29 -7.30 20.55
N GLU A 127 -8.81 -8.16 21.40
CA GLU A 127 -8.24 -8.52 22.70
C GLU A 127 -8.19 -10.03 22.84
N GLN A 128 -7.32 -10.53 23.72
CA GLN A 128 -7.29 -11.96 24.02
C GLN A 128 -8.49 -12.32 24.91
N ASP A 129 -9.18 -13.42 24.60
CA ASP A 129 -10.30 -13.93 25.36
C ASP A 129 -10.16 -15.46 25.51
N GLY A 130 -9.74 -15.88 26.69
CA GLY A 130 -9.38 -17.28 26.94
C GLY A 130 -8.22 -17.74 26.04
N GLN A 131 -8.47 -18.77 25.24
CA GLN A 131 -7.50 -19.28 24.24
C GLN A 131 -7.71 -18.70 22.84
N GLY A 132 -8.61 -17.72 22.69
CA GLY A 132 -8.94 -17.07 21.42
C GLY A 132 -8.90 -15.56 21.52
N PHE A 133 -9.71 -14.95 20.68
CA PHE A 133 -9.79 -13.48 20.54
C PHE A 133 -11.23 -13.02 20.53
N ARG A 134 -11.48 -11.88 21.15
CA ARG A 134 -12.70 -11.11 21.00
C ARG A 134 -12.42 -9.86 20.18
N LEU A 135 -13.21 -9.66 19.13
CA LEU A 135 -13.15 -8.47 18.31
C LEU A 135 -14.44 -7.67 18.48
N ARG A 136 -14.31 -6.40 18.84
CA ARG A 136 -15.44 -5.45 18.81
C ARG A 136 -15.41 -4.74 17.47
N THR A 137 -16.57 -4.65 16.83
CA THR A 137 -16.70 -4.01 15.53
C THR A 137 -17.87 -3.03 15.49
N THR A 138 -17.96 -2.26 14.41
CA THR A 138 -19.10 -1.37 14.16
C THR A 138 -20.40 -2.10 13.86
N ALA A 139 -20.37 -3.44 13.64
CA ALA A 139 -21.53 -4.25 13.28
C ALA A 139 -21.74 -5.46 14.21
N GLY A 140 -21.29 -5.34 15.46
CA GLY A 140 -21.38 -6.43 16.47
C GLY A 140 -20.03 -7.02 16.82
N ASP A 141 -20.01 -7.91 17.81
CA ASP A 141 -18.79 -8.51 18.32
C ASP A 141 -18.55 -9.89 17.67
N TRP A 142 -17.28 -10.25 17.54
CA TRP A 142 -16.83 -11.54 17.02
C TRP A 142 -15.96 -12.27 18.05
N SER A 143 -16.12 -13.59 18.11
CA SER A 143 -15.18 -14.50 18.78
C SER A 143 -14.45 -15.33 17.73
N ALA A 144 -13.13 -15.46 17.86
CA ALA A 144 -12.31 -16.23 16.94
C ALA A 144 -11.18 -16.97 17.66
N LYS A 145 -10.79 -18.15 17.18
CA LYS A 145 -9.57 -18.85 17.62
C LYS A 145 -8.32 -18.24 16.99
N VAL A 146 -8.48 -17.66 15.79
CA VAL A 146 -7.40 -17.11 14.99
C VAL A 146 -7.78 -15.75 14.45
N VAL A 147 -6.83 -14.81 14.52
CA VAL A 147 -6.94 -13.48 13.87
C VAL A 147 -5.78 -13.28 12.91
N VAL A 148 -6.07 -12.82 11.69
CA VAL A 148 -5.06 -12.49 10.69
C VAL A 148 -5.13 -11.00 10.33
N VAL A 149 -4.06 -10.27 10.61
CA VAL A 149 -3.90 -8.86 10.27
C VAL A 149 -3.49 -8.75 8.80
N ALA A 150 -4.45 -8.43 7.93
CA ALA A 150 -4.26 -8.28 6.48
C ALA A 150 -4.55 -6.86 6.00
N THR A 151 -4.32 -5.86 6.87
CA THR A 151 -4.64 -4.44 6.64
C THR A 151 -3.70 -3.73 5.67
N GLY A 152 -2.63 -4.41 5.22
CA GLY A 152 -1.65 -3.90 4.27
C GLY A 152 -0.62 -2.96 4.91
N HIS A 153 0.30 -2.44 4.08
CA HIS A 153 1.44 -1.64 4.53
C HIS A 153 1.31 -0.13 4.25
N CYS A 154 0.31 0.29 3.46
CA CYS A 154 0.04 1.70 3.14
C CYS A 154 -1.08 2.22 4.03
N ASP A 155 -0.87 2.37 5.34
CA ASP A 155 -1.98 2.65 6.26
C ASP A 155 -2.09 4.13 6.61
N VAL A 156 -1.15 4.66 7.35
CA VAL A 156 -1.15 6.06 7.78
C VAL A 156 -0.25 6.89 6.87
N PRO A 157 -0.78 7.91 6.18
CA PRO A 157 0.03 8.81 5.37
C PRO A 157 1.14 9.48 6.18
N SER A 158 2.38 9.42 5.68
CA SER A 158 3.52 10.09 6.30
C SER A 158 3.67 11.49 5.72
N MET A 159 3.42 12.51 6.54
CA MET A 159 3.67 13.91 6.20
C MET A 159 4.62 14.49 7.24
N PRO A 160 5.93 14.61 6.92
CA PRO A 160 6.95 15.03 7.89
C PRO A 160 6.74 16.43 8.48
N PHE A 161 6.04 17.29 7.74
CA PHE A 161 5.68 18.62 8.19
C PHE A 161 4.17 18.75 8.20
N PRO A 162 3.55 19.16 9.32
CA PRO A 162 2.11 19.33 9.40
C PRO A 162 1.61 20.35 8.37
N PRO A 163 0.37 20.21 7.90
CA PRO A 163 -0.23 21.22 7.06
C PRO A 163 -0.23 22.57 7.76
N HIS A 164 0.25 23.58 7.09
CA HIS A 164 0.14 24.96 7.56
C HIS A 164 -1.26 25.46 7.24
N THR A 165 -1.83 26.28 8.13
CA THR A 165 -3.15 26.89 7.96
C THR A 165 -3.00 28.40 7.80
N GLY A 166 -3.41 28.94 6.65
CA GLY A 166 -3.38 30.37 6.34
C GLY A 166 -3.94 30.62 4.94
N ALA A 167 -4.52 31.80 4.70
CA ALA A 167 -5.19 32.13 3.44
C ALA A 167 -4.24 32.13 2.23
N ASP A 168 -2.97 32.43 2.45
CA ASP A 168 -1.96 32.56 1.40
C ASP A 168 -1.00 31.34 1.32
N GLN A 169 -1.43 30.19 1.87
CA GLN A 169 -0.58 29.02 1.91
C GLN A 169 -1.00 27.96 0.89
N PRO A 170 -0.05 27.22 0.31
CA PRO A 170 -0.36 26.12 -0.60
C PRO A 170 -1.20 25.06 0.08
N VAL A 171 -2.17 24.52 -0.65
CA VAL A 171 -2.94 23.33 -0.19
C VAL A 171 -1.97 22.17 -0.01
N SER A 172 -1.99 21.54 1.16
CA SER A 172 -1.10 20.44 1.51
C SER A 172 -1.89 19.13 1.55
N ILE A 173 -1.57 18.18 0.65
CA ILE A 173 -2.22 16.86 0.58
C ILE A 173 -1.17 15.75 0.52
N HIS A 174 -1.54 14.58 1.03
CA HIS A 174 -0.75 13.37 0.79
C HIS A 174 -1.07 12.76 -0.57
N ALA A 175 -0.14 12.00 -1.16
CA ALA A 175 -0.33 11.31 -2.45
C ALA A 175 -1.56 10.39 -2.48
N SER A 176 -2.00 9.85 -1.33
CA SER A 176 -3.24 9.08 -1.22
C SER A 176 -4.52 9.89 -1.42
N GLN A 177 -4.45 11.20 -1.31
CA GLN A 177 -5.59 12.12 -1.50
C GLN A 177 -5.61 12.70 -2.92
N TYR A 178 -4.53 12.53 -3.66
CA TYR A 178 -4.45 12.97 -5.05
C TYR A 178 -5.25 12.03 -5.95
N GLN A 179 -6.15 12.59 -6.76
CA GLN A 179 -6.99 11.83 -7.70
C GLN A 179 -6.72 12.18 -9.17
N SER A 180 -6.45 13.45 -9.47
CA SER A 180 -6.14 13.93 -10.83
C SER A 180 -5.66 15.39 -10.80
N PRO A 181 -5.03 15.91 -11.89
CA PRO A 181 -4.60 17.30 -11.97
C PRO A 181 -5.71 18.34 -11.77
N ASN A 182 -6.94 18.01 -12.18
CA ASN A 182 -8.09 18.92 -12.12
C ASN A 182 -8.61 19.16 -10.69
N GLN A 183 -8.23 18.31 -9.75
CA GLN A 183 -8.59 18.46 -8.33
C GLN A 183 -7.82 19.60 -7.65
N LEU A 184 -6.64 19.93 -8.16
CA LEU A 184 -5.70 20.79 -7.47
C LEU A 184 -6.02 22.28 -7.70
N ALA A 185 -5.72 23.12 -6.69
CA ALA A 185 -5.76 24.55 -6.80
C ALA A 185 -4.92 25.06 -7.99
N SER A 186 -5.19 26.26 -8.47
CA SER A 186 -4.38 26.95 -9.48
C SER A 186 -2.93 27.12 -9.01
N GLY A 187 -1.99 27.30 -9.97
CA GLY A 187 -0.57 27.47 -9.68
C GLY A 187 0.25 26.19 -9.88
N GLY A 188 1.53 26.27 -9.56
CA GLY A 188 2.46 25.14 -9.63
C GLY A 188 2.26 24.15 -8.51
N VAL A 189 2.89 23.00 -8.63
CA VAL A 189 2.82 21.92 -7.64
C VAL A 189 4.23 21.54 -7.19
N LEU A 190 4.43 21.51 -5.87
CA LEU A 190 5.61 20.89 -5.27
C LEU A 190 5.25 19.43 -4.92
N VAL A 191 5.95 18.49 -5.52
CA VAL A 191 5.87 17.07 -5.17
C VAL A 191 7.05 16.72 -4.28
N VAL A 192 6.82 16.23 -3.07
CA VAL A 192 7.86 15.87 -2.11
C VAL A 192 8.03 14.36 -2.07
N GLY A 193 9.21 13.90 -2.49
CA GLY A 193 9.56 12.48 -2.59
C GLY A 193 9.57 11.96 -4.03
N ALA A 194 10.65 11.30 -4.42
CA ALA A 194 10.93 10.85 -5.78
C ALA A 194 10.91 9.31 -5.91
N SER A 195 10.13 8.61 -5.11
CA SER A 195 9.84 7.19 -5.30
C SER A 195 8.70 7.01 -6.32
N SER A 196 8.21 5.78 -6.50
CA SER A 196 7.19 5.43 -7.50
C SER A 196 6.03 6.42 -7.60
N SER A 197 5.36 6.74 -6.49
CA SER A 197 4.20 7.65 -6.52
C SER A 197 4.61 9.07 -6.93
N GLY A 198 5.72 9.58 -6.38
CA GLY A 198 6.17 10.93 -6.65
C GLY A 198 6.51 11.16 -8.11
N VAL A 199 7.26 10.25 -8.75
CA VAL A 199 7.62 10.39 -10.17
C VAL A 199 6.41 10.25 -11.09
N GLN A 200 5.44 9.37 -10.78
CA GLN A 200 4.24 9.19 -11.59
C GLN A 200 3.30 10.41 -11.49
N ILE A 201 3.11 10.94 -10.28
CA ILE A 201 2.28 12.14 -10.06
C ILE A 201 2.95 13.36 -10.71
N ALA A 202 4.27 13.53 -10.58
CA ALA A 202 5.00 14.62 -11.21
C ALA A 202 4.90 14.58 -12.75
N ASP A 203 4.99 13.38 -13.34
CA ASP A 203 4.80 13.17 -14.77
C ASP A 203 3.40 13.54 -15.25
N GLU A 204 2.36 13.05 -14.57
CA GLU A 204 0.96 13.36 -14.90
C GLU A 204 0.68 14.86 -14.81
N LEU A 205 1.11 15.50 -13.73
CA LEU A 205 0.95 16.94 -13.52
C LEU A 205 1.68 17.74 -14.58
N ARG A 206 2.91 17.39 -14.91
CA ARG A 206 3.67 18.11 -15.93
C ARG A 206 3.05 17.96 -17.32
N ARG A 207 2.59 16.77 -17.67
CA ARG A 207 1.87 16.52 -18.94
C ARG A 207 0.51 17.21 -19.01
N SER A 208 -0.12 17.51 -17.87
CA SER A 208 -1.33 18.33 -17.81
C SER A 208 -1.09 19.83 -17.94
N GLY A 209 0.18 20.27 -18.16
CA GLY A 209 0.57 21.66 -18.32
C GLY A 209 0.92 22.38 -17.01
N ARG A 210 0.92 21.69 -15.86
CA ARG A 210 1.29 22.31 -14.57
C ARG A 210 2.80 22.53 -14.50
N ARG A 211 3.22 23.62 -13.85
CA ARG A 211 4.59 23.75 -13.36
C ARG A 211 4.78 22.76 -12.21
N VAL A 212 5.83 21.96 -12.23
CA VAL A 212 6.11 20.96 -11.21
C VAL A 212 7.54 21.11 -10.72
N ILE A 213 7.70 21.20 -9.41
CA ILE A 213 8.97 21.09 -8.70
C ILE A 213 8.94 19.76 -7.97
N LEU A 214 9.97 18.92 -8.15
CA LEU A 214 10.12 17.64 -7.48
C LEU A 214 11.27 17.71 -6.48
N SER A 215 10.93 17.57 -5.18
CA SER A 215 11.93 17.44 -4.11
C SER A 215 12.40 15.99 -4.02
N VAL A 216 13.70 15.79 -4.31
CA VAL A 216 14.31 14.47 -4.47
C VAL A 216 15.09 14.09 -3.23
N GLY A 217 14.68 13.00 -2.58
CA GLY A 217 15.43 12.33 -1.54
C GLY A 217 16.00 10.99 -2.01
N LYS A 218 16.23 10.06 -1.07
CA LYS A 218 16.66 8.70 -1.39
C LYS A 218 15.65 8.03 -2.32
N HIS A 219 16.12 7.45 -3.43
CA HIS A 219 15.29 6.79 -4.42
C HIS A 219 16.02 5.60 -5.04
N THR A 220 15.28 4.78 -5.80
CA THR A 220 15.84 3.67 -6.57
C THR A 220 15.26 3.72 -7.96
N ARG A 221 16.12 3.92 -8.97
CA ARG A 221 15.71 3.93 -10.38
C ARG A 221 16.15 2.64 -11.06
N LEU A 222 15.34 2.18 -11.99
CA LEU A 222 15.66 1.09 -12.92
C LEU A 222 14.99 1.40 -14.26
N PRO A 223 15.57 1.01 -15.41
CA PRO A 223 14.88 1.10 -16.69
C PRO A 223 13.70 0.14 -16.69
N ARG A 224 12.60 0.52 -17.36
CA ARG A 224 11.43 -0.35 -17.52
C ARG A 224 11.78 -1.60 -18.30
N ILE A 225 12.51 -1.42 -19.39
CA ILE A 225 12.98 -2.52 -20.25
C ILE A 225 14.50 -2.59 -20.18
N TRP A 226 15.00 -3.80 -20.03
CA TRP A 226 16.43 -4.11 -20.11
C TRP A 226 16.62 -5.35 -20.96
N ARG A 227 17.48 -5.28 -21.99
CA ARG A 227 17.68 -6.38 -22.94
C ARG A 227 16.35 -7.03 -23.39
N ASP A 228 15.46 -6.19 -23.93
CA ASP A 228 14.16 -6.56 -24.50
C ASP A 228 13.15 -7.22 -23.54
N LYS A 229 13.48 -7.31 -22.26
CA LYS A 229 12.57 -7.80 -21.23
C LYS A 229 12.23 -6.73 -20.20
N ASP A 230 11.02 -6.81 -19.65
CA ASP A 230 10.64 -6.02 -18.48
C ASP A 230 11.63 -6.26 -17.33
N ILE A 231 11.99 -5.20 -16.59
CA ILE A 231 12.93 -5.33 -15.48
C ILE A 231 12.43 -6.32 -14.43
N PHE A 232 11.12 -6.43 -14.20
CA PHE A 232 10.56 -7.42 -13.28
C PHE A 232 10.75 -8.86 -13.77
N TRP A 233 10.80 -9.07 -15.10
CA TRP A 233 11.14 -10.39 -15.63
C TRP A 233 12.52 -10.85 -15.15
N TRP A 234 13.51 -9.98 -15.23
CA TRP A 234 14.86 -10.23 -14.75
C TRP A 234 14.90 -10.43 -13.24
N LEU A 235 14.31 -9.48 -12.47
CA LEU A 235 14.29 -9.53 -11.01
C LEU A 235 13.62 -10.80 -10.47
N TYR A 236 12.61 -11.29 -11.17
CA TYR A 236 11.93 -12.52 -10.79
C TYR A 236 12.78 -13.75 -11.10
N HIS A 237 13.29 -13.89 -12.36
CA HIS A 237 13.99 -15.07 -12.82
C HIS A 237 15.39 -15.24 -12.18
N MET A 238 16.06 -14.14 -11.82
CA MET A 238 17.32 -14.18 -11.06
C MET A 238 17.12 -14.41 -9.55
N GLY A 239 15.90 -14.64 -9.08
CA GLY A 239 15.60 -14.89 -7.67
C GLY A 239 15.65 -13.66 -6.76
N PHE A 240 15.84 -12.45 -7.30
CA PHE A 240 15.89 -11.22 -6.50
C PHE A 240 14.59 -10.95 -5.73
N MET A 241 13.43 -11.23 -6.35
CA MET A 241 12.12 -11.05 -5.73
C MET A 241 11.84 -12.09 -4.63
N SER A 242 12.48 -13.24 -4.68
CA SER A 242 12.34 -14.34 -3.71
C SER A 242 13.28 -14.23 -2.52
N GLN A 243 14.18 -13.24 -2.48
CA GLN A 243 15.13 -13.05 -1.37
C GLN A 243 14.39 -12.86 -0.05
N ARG A 244 14.81 -13.60 0.96
CA ARG A 244 14.33 -13.47 2.35
C ARG A 244 15.18 -12.44 3.10
N LEU A 245 14.64 -11.91 4.20
CA LEU A 245 15.42 -10.98 5.03
C LEU A 245 16.66 -11.64 5.63
N ASP A 246 16.53 -12.89 6.04
CA ASP A 246 17.63 -13.66 6.64
C ASP A 246 18.79 -13.91 5.67
N ASP A 247 18.55 -13.81 4.35
CA ASP A 247 19.57 -13.95 3.30
C ASP A 247 20.33 -12.64 3.02
N LEU A 248 19.92 -11.54 3.63
CA LEU A 248 20.46 -10.20 3.33
C LEU A 248 21.50 -9.78 4.37
N THR A 249 22.58 -9.16 3.90
CA THR A 249 23.62 -8.60 4.77
C THR A 249 23.15 -7.38 5.58
N ASP A 250 22.15 -6.64 5.06
CA ASP A 250 21.55 -5.47 5.71
C ASP A 250 20.02 -5.52 5.56
N PRO A 251 19.33 -6.30 6.41
CA PRO A 251 17.88 -6.44 6.39
C PRO A 251 17.13 -5.11 6.63
N ASP A 252 17.67 -4.27 7.48
CA ASP A 252 17.03 -3.00 7.84
C ASP A 252 17.06 -1.99 6.69
N SER A 253 18.18 -1.91 5.98
CA SER A 253 18.26 -1.12 4.75
C SER A 253 17.29 -1.64 3.69
N ALA A 254 17.16 -2.95 3.55
CA ALA A 254 16.24 -3.56 2.59
C ALA A 254 14.76 -3.23 2.92
N ARG A 255 14.38 -3.28 4.21
CA ARG A 255 13.03 -2.90 4.65
C ARG A 255 12.73 -1.42 4.38
N ARG A 256 13.71 -0.53 4.55
CA ARG A 256 13.59 0.91 4.33
C ARG A 256 13.81 1.33 2.87
N GLN A 257 14.09 0.40 1.97
CA GLN A 257 14.35 0.72 0.56
C GLN A 257 13.14 1.39 -0.07
N PRO A 258 13.31 2.57 -0.73
CA PRO A 258 12.23 3.20 -1.50
C PRO A 258 11.70 2.29 -2.60
N SER A 259 10.43 2.44 -2.97
CA SER A 259 9.87 1.77 -4.15
C SER A 259 10.54 2.25 -5.43
N LEU A 260 10.61 1.37 -6.44
CA LEU A 260 11.26 1.64 -7.71
C LEU A 260 10.59 2.78 -8.46
N GLN A 261 11.38 3.64 -9.10
CA GLN A 261 10.88 4.65 -10.05
C GLN A 261 10.45 3.95 -11.34
N LEU A 262 9.24 3.44 -11.35
CA LEU A 262 8.63 2.76 -12.48
C LEU A 262 7.18 3.20 -12.64
N ALA A 263 6.63 3.07 -13.85
CA ALA A 263 5.21 3.23 -14.15
C ALA A 263 4.74 2.13 -15.11
N GLY A 264 3.49 1.73 -14.99
CA GLY A 264 2.84 0.85 -15.95
C GLY A 264 2.33 1.64 -17.15
N ARG A 265 3.17 1.91 -18.15
CA ARG A 265 2.78 2.59 -19.38
C ARG A 265 2.60 1.61 -20.52
N ALA A 266 1.63 1.87 -21.38
CA ALA A 266 1.38 1.01 -22.54
C ALA A 266 2.59 0.99 -23.51
N ASP A 267 3.30 2.10 -23.64
CA ASP A 267 4.52 2.24 -24.45
C ASP A 267 5.77 1.71 -23.77
N ARG A 268 5.67 1.21 -22.53
CA ARG A 268 6.78 0.71 -21.71
C ARG A 268 7.91 1.73 -21.50
N SER A 269 7.62 3.02 -21.65
CA SER A 269 8.60 4.09 -21.43
C SER A 269 8.99 4.21 -19.96
N ASN A 270 10.20 4.71 -19.72
CA ASN A 270 10.68 5.01 -18.37
C ASN A 270 9.90 6.18 -17.76
N VAL A 271 9.79 6.16 -16.43
CA VAL A 271 9.38 7.31 -15.61
C VAL A 271 10.40 7.44 -14.50
N ASP A 272 11.46 8.19 -14.77
CA ASP A 272 12.54 8.46 -13.83
C ASP A 272 12.89 9.97 -13.87
N LEU A 273 13.88 10.37 -13.09
CA LEU A 273 14.26 11.78 -13.02
C LEU A 273 14.74 12.34 -14.37
N ALA A 274 15.44 11.55 -15.19
CA ALA A 274 15.90 12.01 -16.51
C ALA A 274 14.71 12.29 -17.45
N THR A 275 13.73 11.39 -17.49
CA THR A 275 12.53 11.59 -18.31
C THR A 275 11.68 12.75 -17.79
N LEU A 276 11.62 12.98 -16.49
CA LEU A 276 10.91 14.10 -15.88
C LEU A 276 11.57 15.43 -16.22
N GLN A 277 12.91 15.51 -16.17
CA GLN A 277 13.65 16.70 -16.62
C GLN A 277 13.40 17.00 -18.10
N GLY A 278 13.43 15.95 -18.94
CA GLY A 278 13.19 16.09 -20.38
C GLY A 278 11.82 16.69 -20.73
N ILE A 279 10.82 16.55 -19.87
CA ILE A 279 9.50 17.18 -20.03
C ILE A 279 9.35 18.48 -19.23
N GLY A 280 10.41 18.96 -18.54
CA GLY A 280 10.46 20.23 -17.85
C GLY A 280 9.99 20.21 -16.39
N VAL A 281 10.14 19.08 -15.68
CA VAL A 281 10.02 19.03 -14.21
C VAL A 281 11.30 19.61 -13.60
N GLU A 282 11.16 20.55 -12.68
CA GLU A 282 12.27 21.15 -11.94
C GLU A 282 12.69 20.23 -10.78
N LEU A 283 13.96 19.83 -10.73
CA LEU A 283 14.47 18.98 -9.65
C LEU A 283 15.17 19.82 -8.59
N THR A 284 14.95 19.50 -7.32
CA THR A 284 15.66 20.09 -6.19
C THR A 284 16.01 19.02 -5.15
N GLY A 285 16.88 19.38 -4.21
CA GLY A 285 17.23 18.47 -3.11
C GLY A 285 16.09 18.16 -2.17
N ARG A 286 16.36 17.38 -1.16
CA ARG A 286 15.38 16.97 -0.16
C ARG A 286 14.82 18.17 0.60
N LEU A 287 13.49 18.23 0.76
CA LEU A 287 12.86 19.21 1.63
C LEU A 287 13.37 19.00 3.06
N ASN A 288 13.91 20.04 3.68
CA ASN A 288 14.55 20.00 5.00
C ASN A 288 13.82 20.83 6.06
N GLY A 289 12.84 21.64 5.65
CA GLY A 289 12.03 22.42 6.59
C GLY A 289 10.98 23.29 5.92
N ILE A 290 9.96 23.64 6.68
CA ILE A 290 8.98 24.66 6.34
C ILE A 290 8.87 25.57 7.56
N SER A 291 9.18 26.86 7.39
CA SER A 291 9.06 27.86 8.48
C SER A 291 8.79 29.25 7.91
N ASN A 292 7.98 30.02 8.61
CA ASN A 292 7.65 31.41 8.26
C ASN A 292 7.27 31.58 6.77
N GLY A 293 6.43 30.69 6.23
CA GLY A 293 5.99 30.76 4.84
C GLY A 293 7.07 30.44 3.81
N THR A 294 8.18 29.83 4.23
CA THR A 294 9.30 29.46 3.36
C THR A 294 9.63 27.99 3.47
N ILE A 295 9.76 27.32 2.34
CA ILE A 295 10.26 25.95 2.22
C ILE A 295 11.77 26.00 2.02
N GLY A 296 12.53 25.21 2.78
CA GLY A 296 13.94 24.96 2.61
C GLY A 296 14.21 23.63 1.91
N PHE A 297 15.25 23.58 1.09
CA PHE A 297 15.75 22.38 0.44
C PHE A 297 17.23 22.18 0.75
N ALA A 298 17.62 20.92 0.95
CA ALA A 298 19.01 20.53 1.14
C ALA A 298 19.79 20.62 -0.19
N ASP A 299 21.09 20.80 -0.09
CA ASP A 299 22.00 20.80 -1.25
C ASP A 299 22.54 19.36 -1.49
N ASP A 300 21.62 18.38 -1.57
CA ASP A 300 21.94 16.94 -1.59
C ASP A 300 21.42 16.20 -2.84
N LEU A 301 20.95 16.95 -3.85
CA LEU A 301 20.42 16.35 -5.08
C LEU A 301 21.47 15.49 -5.78
N LYS A 302 22.68 16.00 -5.92
CA LYS A 302 23.80 15.31 -6.59
C LYS A 302 24.13 14.00 -5.87
N ASP A 303 24.21 14.03 -4.56
CA ASP A 303 24.53 12.84 -3.76
C ASP A 303 23.42 11.77 -3.88
N SER A 304 22.15 12.21 -3.83
CA SER A 304 20.98 11.34 -3.98
C SER A 304 20.94 10.67 -5.36
N VAL A 305 21.24 11.41 -6.43
CA VAL A 305 21.32 10.89 -7.80
C VAL A 305 22.49 9.91 -7.95
N THR A 306 23.69 10.29 -7.51
CA THR A 306 24.89 9.45 -7.59
C THR A 306 24.69 8.11 -6.87
N ALA A 307 24.08 8.15 -5.67
CA ALA A 307 23.80 6.93 -4.91
C ALA A 307 22.77 6.02 -5.62
N ALA A 308 21.75 6.60 -6.26
CA ALA A 308 20.76 5.85 -7.01
C ALA A 308 21.35 5.23 -8.29
N ASP A 309 22.20 5.97 -9.00
CA ASP A 309 22.89 5.50 -10.21
C ASP A 309 23.84 4.33 -9.90
N ALA A 310 24.65 4.45 -8.86
CA ALA A 310 25.54 3.38 -8.43
C ALA A 310 24.78 2.08 -8.06
N LYS A 311 23.59 2.23 -7.46
CA LYS A 311 22.73 1.11 -7.14
C LYS A 311 22.10 0.49 -8.39
N GLN A 312 21.62 1.31 -9.32
CA GLN A 312 21.11 0.87 -10.61
C GLN A 312 22.17 0.08 -11.38
N GLU A 313 23.36 0.66 -11.53
CA GLU A 313 24.46 0.03 -12.27
C GLU A 313 24.83 -1.33 -11.69
N ARG A 314 24.94 -1.45 -10.37
CA ARG A 314 25.23 -2.73 -9.70
C ARG A 314 24.17 -3.78 -10.01
N LEU A 315 22.89 -3.42 -9.94
CA LEU A 315 21.79 -4.36 -10.18
C LEU A 315 21.72 -4.75 -11.66
N LEU A 316 21.91 -3.81 -12.59
CA LEU A 316 21.92 -4.10 -14.01
C LEU A 316 23.10 -4.98 -14.43
N ARG A 317 24.27 -4.81 -13.80
CA ARG A 317 25.41 -5.74 -13.99
C ARG A 317 25.07 -7.16 -13.53
N GLN A 318 24.35 -7.32 -12.40
CA GLN A 318 23.90 -8.64 -11.96
C GLN A 318 22.90 -9.26 -12.96
N VAL A 319 21.99 -8.46 -13.50
CA VAL A 319 21.08 -8.89 -14.57
C VAL A 319 21.87 -9.36 -15.79
N ASP A 320 22.86 -8.58 -16.24
CA ASP A 320 23.67 -8.91 -17.41
C ASP A 320 24.49 -10.20 -17.20
N GLN A 321 25.08 -10.38 -16.02
CA GLN A 321 25.77 -11.62 -15.64
C GLN A 321 24.83 -12.83 -15.66
N PHE A 322 23.62 -12.68 -15.10
CA PHE A 322 22.61 -13.73 -15.13
C PHE A 322 22.17 -14.06 -16.56
N ALA A 323 22.09 -13.05 -17.44
CA ALA A 323 21.77 -13.22 -18.86
C ALA A 323 22.96 -13.77 -19.71
N GLY A 324 24.11 -14.03 -19.10
CA GLY A 324 25.30 -14.54 -19.79
C GLY A 324 26.11 -13.50 -20.58
N HIS A 325 25.89 -12.20 -20.30
CA HIS A 325 26.60 -11.11 -20.97
C HIS A 325 27.81 -10.63 -20.17
N LYS A 326 28.94 -10.41 -20.85
CA LYS A 326 30.19 -9.91 -20.24
C LYS A 326 30.23 -8.40 -20.07
N SER A 327 29.43 -7.65 -20.85
CA SER A 327 29.38 -6.19 -20.82
C SER A 327 27.96 -5.71 -20.56
N MET A 328 27.82 -4.60 -19.87
CA MET A 328 26.54 -3.95 -19.67
C MET A 328 25.95 -3.50 -21.01
N ALA A 329 24.64 -3.61 -21.18
CA ALA A 329 23.93 -2.98 -22.28
C ALA A 329 24.06 -1.45 -22.21
N CYS A 330 23.53 -0.74 -23.21
CA CYS A 330 23.58 0.73 -23.21
C CYS A 330 23.12 1.30 -21.85
N ALA A 331 23.97 2.14 -21.24
CA ALA A 331 23.65 2.74 -19.95
C ALA A 331 22.35 3.55 -20.03
N PRO A 332 21.52 3.53 -18.99
CA PRO A 332 20.36 4.43 -18.91
C PRO A 332 20.79 5.89 -19.03
N ALA A 333 19.91 6.73 -19.60
CA ALA A 333 20.19 8.16 -19.76
C ALA A 333 20.63 8.78 -18.42
N PRO A 334 21.72 9.57 -18.41
CA PRO A 334 22.18 10.25 -17.21
C PRO A 334 21.15 11.30 -16.78
N ILE A 335 21.16 11.60 -15.48
CA ILE A 335 20.39 12.71 -14.92
C ILE A 335 21.30 13.93 -14.90
N GLU A 336 20.87 15.02 -15.53
CA GLU A 336 21.57 16.28 -15.45
C GLU A 336 21.28 16.97 -14.12
N VAL A 337 22.24 16.95 -13.22
CA VAL A 337 22.09 17.67 -11.95
C VAL A 337 22.40 19.15 -12.22
N PRO A 338 21.41 20.07 -12.01
CA PRO A 338 21.66 21.51 -12.20
C PRO A 338 22.82 22.01 -11.34
N THR A 339 23.62 22.90 -11.87
CA THR A 339 24.74 23.54 -11.14
C THR A 339 24.26 24.38 -9.96
N SER A 340 23.02 24.90 -10.04
CA SER A 340 22.33 25.55 -8.91
C SER A 340 20.92 25.00 -8.80
N CYS A 341 20.62 24.34 -7.68
CA CYS A 341 19.27 23.89 -7.35
C CYS A 341 18.55 24.94 -6.50
N LEU A 342 17.23 24.91 -6.55
CA LEU A 342 16.39 25.75 -5.70
C LEU A 342 16.67 25.40 -4.22
N LYS A 343 17.14 26.38 -3.43
CA LYS A 343 17.45 26.19 -2.00
C LYS A 343 16.31 26.66 -1.09
N ARG A 344 15.49 27.60 -1.56
CA ARG A 344 14.35 28.15 -0.82
C ARG A 344 13.22 28.51 -1.78
N LEU A 345 11.99 28.40 -1.28
CA LEU A 345 10.76 28.75 -1.99
C LEU A 345 9.83 29.46 -1.01
N SER A 346 9.47 30.71 -1.29
CA SER A 346 8.50 31.45 -0.47
C SER A 346 7.07 31.17 -0.92
N PHE A 347 6.14 31.03 0.02
CA PHE A 347 4.72 30.97 -0.30
C PHE A 347 4.21 32.29 -0.86
N ALA A 348 4.76 33.40 -0.39
CA ALA A 348 4.40 34.75 -0.87
C ALA A 348 4.69 34.97 -2.36
N ASP A 349 5.59 34.16 -2.96
CA ASP A 349 5.84 34.24 -4.40
C ASP A 349 4.67 33.75 -5.26
N GLY A 350 3.66 33.05 -4.65
CA GLY A 350 2.49 32.53 -5.33
C GLY A 350 2.77 31.47 -6.40
N ILE A 351 4.02 30.98 -6.46
CA ILE A 351 4.47 30.03 -7.49
C ILE A 351 3.80 28.69 -7.30
N ILE A 352 3.66 28.23 -6.04
CA ILE A 352 3.11 26.92 -5.68
C ILE A 352 1.75 27.08 -5.05
N GLY A 353 0.73 26.47 -5.67
CA GLY A 353 -0.63 26.38 -5.13
C GLY A 353 -0.90 25.10 -4.33
N THR A 354 -0.09 24.04 -4.57
CA THR A 354 -0.28 22.75 -3.89
C THR A 354 1.06 22.08 -3.56
N ILE A 355 1.12 21.46 -2.36
CA ILE A 355 2.20 20.54 -1.96
C ILE A 355 1.61 19.13 -1.90
N ILE A 356 2.22 18.19 -2.62
CA ILE A 356 1.85 16.77 -2.59
C ILE A 356 2.95 15.98 -1.89
N TRP A 357 2.60 15.36 -0.77
CA TRP A 357 3.50 14.50 0.00
C TRP A 357 3.48 13.08 -0.56
N ALA A 358 4.50 12.73 -1.33
CA ALA A 358 4.75 11.37 -1.80
C ALA A 358 5.80 10.67 -0.91
N THR A 359 5.68 10.87 0.40
CA THR A 359 6.66 10.52 1.43
C THR A 359 6.39 9.17 2.09
N GLY A 360 5.46 8.39 1.53
CA GLY A 360 5.15 7.04 1.97
C GLY A 360 4.18 6.95 3.13
N TYR A 361 4.20 5.83 3.83
CA TYR A 361 3.24 5.49 4.86
C TYR A 361 3.94 4.85 6.06
N SER A 362 3.32 4.98 7.22
CA SER A 362 3.54 4.14 8.40
C SER A 362 2.38 3.17 8.60
N ARG A 363 2.55 2.21 9.50
CA ARG A 363 1.49 1.31 9.95
C ARG A 363 1.04 1.70 11.34
N SER A 364 -0.25 1.48 11.63
CA SER A 364 -0.81 1.72 12.96
C SER A 364 -1.87 0.68 13.26
N PHE A 365 -1.85 0.15 14.48
CA PHE A 365 -2.75 -0.91 14.90
C PHE A 365 -3.46 -0.54 16.23
N PRO A 366 -4.12 0.63 16.31
CA PRO A 366 -4.72 1.11 17.56
C PRO A 366 -5.82 0.20 18.07
N TRP A 367 -6.41 -0.60 17.19
CA TRP A 367 -7.45 -1.57 17.49
C TRP A 367 -6.89 -2.90 18.07
N LEU A 368 -5.61 -3.21 17.86
CA LEU A 368 -5.00 -4.47 18.32
C LEU A 368 -4.44 -4.27 19.73
N LYS A 369 -5.21 -4.66 20.73
CA LYS A 369 -4.89 -4.48 22.17
C LYS A 369 -4.13 -5.69 22.71
N LEU A 370 -3.03 -6.07 22.06
CA LEU A 370 -2.23 -7.24 22.37
C LEU A 370 -0.74 -6.84 22.48
N PRO A 371 0.05 -7.49 23.35
CA PRO A 371 1.49 -7.21 23.48
C PRO A 371 2.29 -7.88 22.33
N ALA A 372 1.96 -7.53 21.09
CA ALA A 372 2.50 -8.16 19.89
C ALA A 372 3.39 -7.23 19.06
N PHE A 373 3.93 -6.17 19.67
CA PHE A 373 4.65 -5.13 18.95
C PHE A 373 6.13 -5.09 19.30
N THR A 374 6.95 -4.68 18.35
CA THR A 374 8.35 -4.28 18.55
C THR A 374 8.43 -2.90 19.22
N ALA A 375 9.62 -2.50 19.63
CA ALA A 375 9.86 -1.16 20.20
C ALA A 375 9.49 -0.02 19.22
N ASP A 376 9.56 -0.27 17.92
CA ASP A 376 9.22 0.68 16.85
C ASP A 376 7.71 0.73 16.54
N GLY A 377 6.87 -0.04 17.28
CA GLY A 377 5.43 -0.12 17.06
C GLY A 377 4.99 -1.00 15.88
N GLU A 378 5.91 -1.76 15.29
CA GLU A 378 5.61 -2.74 14.26
C GLU A 378 5.14 -4.07 14.86
N LEU A 379 4.29 -4.79 14.15
CA LEU A 379 3.84 -6.12 14.61
C LEU A 379 5.03 -7.10 14.61
N ALA A 380 5.34 -7.63 15.79
CA ALA A 380 6.45 -8.57 15.98
C ALA A 380 6.09 -9.93 15.38
N HIS A 381 6.75 -10.33 14.32
CA HIS A 381 6.52 -11.61 13.65
C HIS A 381 7.77 -12.17 13.00
N LYS A 382 7.77 -13.49 12.83
CA LYS A 382 8.66 -14.19 11.90
C LYS A 382 7.80 -14.89 10.85
N ASP A 383 8.04 -14.59 9.57
CA ASP A 383 7.30 -15.18 8.44
C ASP A 383 5.77 -15.01 8.49
N GLY A 384 5.28 -13.97 9.16
CA GLY A 384 3.84 -13.71 9.36
C GLY A 384 3.24 -14.37 10.62
N ILE A 385 4.00 -15.19 11.34
CA ILE A 385 3.59 -15.81 12.60
C ILE A 385 4.06 -14.90 13.74
N THR A 386 3.13 -14.43 14.58
CA THR A 386 3.46 -13.56 15.71
C THR A 386 3.84 -14.36 16.95
N ILE A 387 4.30 -13.66 17.99
CA ILE A 387 4.56 -14.27 19.30
C ILE A 387 3.28 -14.65 20.05
N ILE A 388 2.13 -14.14 19.62
CA ILE A 388 0.82 -14.47 20.19
C ILE A 388 0.22 -15.65 19.43
N ALA A 389 -0.01 -16.75 20.11
CA ALA A 389 -0.61 -17.94 19.48
C ALA A 389 -1.97 -17.60 18.86
N GLY A 390 -2.19 -18.01 17.61
CA GLY A 390 -3.40 -17.70 16.85
C GLY A 390 -3.43 -16.32 16.19
N LEU A 391 -2.44 -15.45 16.41
CA LEU A 391 -2.33 -14.14 15.73
C LEU A 391 -1.32 -14.20 14.59
N TYR A 392 -1.71 -13.73 13.40
CA TYR A 392 -0.88 -13.75 12.20
C TYR A 392 -0.90 -12.39 11.49
N ALA A 393 0.13 -12.15 10.66
CA ALA A 393 0.24 -11.03 9.75
C ALA A 393 0.32 -11.51 8.29
N LEU A 394 -0.24 -10.74 7.35
CA LEU A 394 -0.17 -11.06 5.92
C LEU A 394 -0.17 -9.78 5.06
N GLY A 395 0.58 -9.82 3.92
CA GLY A 395 0.62 -8.73 2.95
C GLY A 395 1.50 -7.55 3.37
N PHE A 396 2.42 -7.74 4.30
CA PHE A 396 3.39 -6.73 4.71
C PHE A 396 4.68 -6.84 3.87
N ARG A 397 5.41 -5.72 3.77
CA ARG A 397 6.70 -5.70 3.09
C ARG A 397 7.67 -6.64 3.77
N PHE A 398 8.37 -7.46 2.98
CA PHE A 398 9.29 -8.45 3.50
C PHE A 398 8.70 -9.31 4.63
N LEU A 399 7.42 -9.66 4.53
CA LEU A 399 6.82 -10.57 5.50
C LEU A 399 7.60 -11.88 5.56
N ARG A 400 7.85 -12.48 4.42
CA ARG A 400 8.66 -13.69 4.23
C ARG A 400 9.78 -13.46 3.21
N LYS A 401 9.50 -12.71 2.14
CA LYS A 401 10.39 -12.42 1.03
C LYS A 401 10.12 -11.02 0.47
N ARG A 402 10.97 -10.55 -0.42
CA ARG A 402 10.94 -9.21 -0.98
C ARG A 402 9.60 -8.82 -1.62
N ASP A 403 8.95 -9.76 -2.30
CA ASP A 403 7.68 -9.55 -3.00
C ASP A 403 6.42 -9.84 -2.16
N SER A 404 6.53 -10.14 -0.86
CA SER A 404 5.41 -10.51 0.02
C SER A 404 4.21 -9.55 0.01
N ASN A 405 4.44 -8.28 -0.28
CA ASN A 405 3.38 -7.27 -0.39
C ASN A 405 2.89 -7.04 -1.83
N PHE A 406 3.49 -7.69 -2.83
CA PHE A 406 3.06 -7.61 -4.23
C PHE A 406 1.83 -8.48 -4.46
N ILE A 407 1.06 -8.17 -5.50
CA ILE A 407 -0.16 -8.92 -5.81
C ILE A 407 0.15 -10.41 -5.99
N GLY A 408 1.09 -10.77 -6.85
CA GLY A 408 1.47 -12.17 -7.05
C GLY A 408 2.30 -12.76 -5.90
N GLY A 409 3.06 -11.92 -5.20
CA GLY A 409 3.91 -12.37 -4.09
C GLY A 409 3.14 -12.80 -2.84
N VAL A 410 1.93 -12.27 -2.64
CA VAL A 410 1.10 -12.59 -1.48
C VAL A 410 0.56 -14.02 -1.49
N GLY A 411 0.46 -14.64 -2.67
CA GLY A 411 -0.12 -15.98 -2.82
C GLY A 411 0.63 -17.07 -2.04
N PRO A 412 1.93 -17.25 -2.22
CA PRO A 412 2.74 -18.20 -1.45
C PRO A 412 2.72 -17.93 0.07
N ASP A 413 2.64 -16.67 0.48
CA ASP A 413 2.56 -16.30 1.88
C ASP A 413 1.19 -16.68 2.47
N ALA A 414 0.10 -16.42 1.74
CA ALA A 414 -1.25 -16.82 2.12
C ALA A 414 -1.38 -18.34 2.27
N GLN A 415 -0.76 -19.10 1.35
CA GLN A 415 -0.71 -20.56 1.41
C GLN A 415 -0.02 -21.03 2.69
N ALA A 416 1.16 -20.50 3.00
CA ALA A 416 1.94 -20.89 4.18
C ALA A 416 1.23 -20.53 5.50
N ILE A 417 0.58 -19.34 5.56
CA ILE A 417 -0.23 -18.96 6.72
C ILE A 417 -1.44 -19.89 6.85
N ALA A 418 -2.13 -20.23 5.76
CA ALA A 418 -3.26 -21.16 5.81
C ALA A 418 -2.86 -22.56 6.27
N ASP A 419 -1.68 -23.06 5.88
CA ASP A 419 -1.14 -24.34 6.37
C ASP A 419 -0.87 -24.29 7.87
N HIS A 420 -0.24 -23.22 8.35
CA HIS A 420 0.04 -23.04 9.78
C HIS A 420 -1.26 -22.93 10.60
N VAL A 421 -2.24 -22.16 10.12
CA VAL A 421 -3.58 -22.03 10.74
C VAL A 421 -4.28 -23.39 10.83
N SER A 422 -4.24 -24.18 9.75
CA SER A 422 -4.82 -25.52 9.73
C SER A 422 -4.22 -26.42 10.81
N HIS A 423 -2.90 -26.41 10.93
CA HIS A 423 -2.19 -27.19 11.96
C HIS A 423 -2.53 -26.70 13.38
N TYR A 424 -2.54 -25.39 13.61
CA TYR A 424 -2.89 -24.77 14.90
C TYR A 424 -4.29 -25.14 15.36
N LEU A 425 -5.29 -25.07 14.47
CA LEU A 425 -6.67 -25.42 14.79
C LEU A 425 -6.84 -26.93 15.06
N GLY A 426 -6.13 -27.79 14.33
CA GLY A 426 -6.10 -29.23 14.57
C GLY A 426 -5.55 -29.60 15.95
N GLN A 427 -4.48 -28.95 16.39
CA GLN A 427 -3.92 -29.15 17.73
C GLN A 427 -4.83 -28.63 18.85
N SER A 428 -5.54 -27.52 18.61
CA SER A 428 -6.47 -26.95 19.60
C SER A 428 -7.70 -27.82 19.79
N GLY A 429 -8.17 -28.49 18.73
CA GLY A 429 -9.26 -29.46 18.81
C GLY A 429 -8.91 -30.71 19.61
N LEU A 430 -7.68 -31.18 19.54
CA LEU A 430 -7.21 -32.35 20.29
C LEU A 430 -7.02 -32.10 21.81
N LYS A 431 -6.82 -30.83 22.21
CA LYS A 431 -6.68 -30.45 23.64
C LYS A 431 -8.03 -30.19 24.31
N ALA A 432 -9.10 -30.02 23.56
CA ALA A 432 -10.46 -29.75 24.05
C ALA A 432 -11.33 -31.01 24.07
N ALA A 433 -10.89 -32.15 23.54
CA ALA A 433 -11.50 -33.45 23.58
C ALA A 433 -10.83 -34.35 24.62
#